data_089101f4f5be7d695b2950ec904d1d38
#
_entry.id   089101f4f5be7d695b2950ec904d1d38
#
_cell.length_a   1.000
_cell.length_b   1.000
_cell.length_c   1.000
_cell.angle_alpha   90.00
_cell.angle_beta   90.00
_cell.angle_gamma   90.00
#
_symmetry.space_group_name_H-M   'P 1'
#
loop_
_entity.id
_entity.type
_entity.pdbx_description
1 polymer ?
#
loop_
_entity_poly.entity_id
_entity_poly.type
_entity_poly.pdbx_seq_one_letter_code
_entity_poly.pdbx_strand_id
1 'polypeptide(L)'
;MDKQHGFTLIELMVVIGIIAILSAIGVPAYQNYLRKAALTDMLQTFVPYRTAIELCALDHGGVTGCDGGSNGIPSPTTTRYISGMSVTQGVVSLTGQESLTGLEVVMTPQWSSGNGMTGWKRSCNISN
;
A
#
# COMPACT_ATOMS: atom_id res chain seq x y z
N MET A 1 -51.15 2.85 -34.45
CA MET A 1 -50.84 1.87 -33.50
C MET A 1 -49.59 2.16 -32.73
N ASP A 2 -49.70 2.06 -31.48
CA ASP A 2 -48.61 2.40 -30.61
C ASP A 2 -47.73 1.18 -30.40
N LYS A 3 -46.47 1.30 -30.76
CA LYS A 3 -45.48 0.27 -30.55
C LYS A 3 -44.72 0.44 -29.27
N GLN A 4 -44.98 1.47 -28.53
CA GLN A 4 -44.31 1.72 -27.31
C GLN A 4 -44.86 0.81 -26.22
N HIS A 5 -44.01 0.04 -25.68
CA HIS A 5 -44.36 -0.82 -24.57
C HIS A 5 -43.64 -0.27 -23.33
N GLY A 6 -44.41 0.14 -22.36
CA GLY A 6 -43.85 0.49 -21.09
C GLY A 6 -43.33 -0.79 -20.40
N PHE A 7 -42.37 -0.61 -19.55
CA PHE A 7 -41.96 -1.71 -18.70
C PHE A 7 -43.11 -2.11 -17.79
N THR A 8 -43.29 -3.39 -17.60
CA THR A 8 -44.20 -3.84 -16.57
C THR A 8 -43.59 -3.60 -15.21
N LEU A 9 -44.42 -3.53 -14.19
CA LEU A 9 -43.95 -3.37 -12.84
C LEU A 9 -43.01 -4.50 -12.44
N ILE A 10 -43.34 -5.73 -12.84
CA ILE A 10 -42.53 -6.88 -12.49
C ILE A 10 -41.19 -6.87 -13.23
N GLU A 11 -41.15 -6.39 -14.47
CA GLU A 11 -39.87 -6.26 -15.18
C GLU A 11 -38.95 -5.29 -14.48
N LEU A 12 -39.48 -4.15 -14.02
CA LEU A 12 -38.68 -3.18 -13.30
C LEU A 12 -38.20 -3.76 -11.97
N MET A 13 -39.08 -4.48 -11.26
CA MET A 13 -38.70 -5.10 -9.99
C MET A 13 -37.59 -6.13 -10.15
N VAL A 14 -37.65 -6.92 -11.22
CA VAL A 14 -36.60 -7.92 -11.50
C VAL A 14 -35.28 -7.23 -11.79
N VAL A 15 -35.30 -6.14 -12.57
CA VAL A 15 -34.08 -5.40 -12.91
C VAL A 15 -33.40 -4.85 -11.66
N ILE A 16 -34.17 -4.18 -10.80
CA ILE A 16 -33.58 -3.62 -9.58
C ILE A 16 -33.13 -4.70 -8.62
N GLY A 17 -33.82 -5.87 -8.61
CA GLY A 17 -33.41 -7.01 -7.81
C GLY A 17 -32.06 -7.56 -8.27
N ILE A 18 -31.86 -7.69 -9.58
CA ILE A 18 -30.59 -8.15 -10.14
C ILE A 18 -29.48 -7.16 -9.83
N ILE A 19 -29.74 -5.89 -10.01
CA ILE A 19 -28.75 -4.84 -9.70
C ILE A 19 -28.36 -4.90 -8.23
N ALA A 20 -29.33 -5.08 -7.34
CA ALA A 20 -29.07 -5.17 -5.90
C ALA A 20 -28.15 -6.35 -5.56
N ILE A 21 -28.41 -7.51 -6.17
CA ILE A 21 -27.61 -8.72 -5.93
C ILE A 21 -26.19 -8.52 -6.46
N LEU A 22 -26.06 -8.01 -7.67
CA LEU A 22 -24.74 -7.77 -8.27
C LEU A 22 -23.96 -6.74 -7.49
N SER A 23 -24.62 -5.70 -7.01
CA SER A 23 -23.96 -4.66 -6.21
C SER A 23 -23.48 -5.22 -4.86
N ALA A 24 -24.24 -6.10 -4.24
CA ALA A 24 -23.88 -6.70 -2.96
C ALA A 24 -22.60 -7.53 -3.08
N ILE A 25 -22.34 -8.12 -4.22
CA ILE A 25 -21.15 -8.92 -4.48
C ILE A 25 -20.01 -8.06 -5.01
N GLY A 26 -20.33 -7.18 -5.98
CA GLY A 26 -19.32 -6.43 -6.73
C GLY A 26 -18.67 -5.30 -5.96
N VAL A 27 -19.44 -4.56 -5.15
CA VAL A 27 -18.91 -3.40 -4.44
C VAL A 27 -17.84 -3.78 -3.42
N PRO A 28 -18.05 -4.77 -2.54
CA PRO A 28 -16.99 -5.19 -1.63
C PRO A 28 -15.75 -5.71 -2.35
N ALA A 29 -15.92 -6.46 -3.43
CA ALA A 29 -14.79 -6.98 -4.21
C ALA A 29 -14.00 -5.84 -4.85
N TYR A 30 -14.68 -4.81 -5.35
CA TYR A 30 -14.05 -3.64 -5.94
C TYR A 30 -13.25 -2.88 -4.89
N GLN A 31 -13.80 -2.70 -3.69
CA GLN A 31 -13.10 -2.01 -2.61
C GLN A 31 -11.83 -2.74 -2.20
N ASN A 32 -11.89 -4.07 -2.11
CA ASN A 32 -10.71 -4.87 -1.80
C ASN A 32 -9.64 -4.75 -2.88
N TYR A 33 -10.07 -4.72 -4.14
CA TYR A 33 -9.16 -4.53 -5.25
C TYR A 33 -8.46 -3.17 -5.17
N LEU A 34 -9.20 -2.11 -4.85
CA LEU A 34 -8.63 -0.77 -4.70
C LEU A 34 -7.62 -0.72 -3.57
N ARG A 35 -7.89 -1.39 -2.46
CA ARG A 35 -6.95 -1.43 -1.33
C ARG A 35 -5.66 -2.13 -1.72
N LYS A 36 -5.76 -3.23 -2.45
CA LYS A 36 -4.57 -3.95 -2.92
C LYS A 36 -3.76 -3.10 -3.88
N ALA A 37 -4.42 -2.38 -4.78
CA ALA A 37 -3.74 -1.49 -5.70
C ALA A 37 -3.03 -0.35 -4.96
N ALA A 38 -3.69 0.22 -3.95
CA ALA A 38 -3.10 1.28 -3.14
C ALA A 38 -1.90 0.76 -2.34
N LEU A 39 -2.00 -0.45 -1.80
CA LEU A 39 -0.88 -1.07 -1.08
C LEU A 39 0.31 -1.29 -2.01
N THR A 40 0.05 -1.74 -3.23
CA THR A 40 1.12 -1.91 -4.23
C THR A 40 1.81 -0.59 -4.51
N ASP A 41 1.05 0.50 -4.66
CA ASP A 41 1.60 1.83 -4.87
C ASP A 41 2.45 2.27 -3.68
N MET A 42 1.98 2.03 -2.47
CA MET A 42 2.75 2.34 -1.26
C MET A 42 4.07 1.57 -1.24
N LEU A 43 4.05 0.28 -1.56
CA LEU A 43 5.25 -0.53 -1.56
C LEU A 43 6.21 -0.15 -2.68
N GLN A 44 5.69 0.33 -3.82
CA GLN A 44 6.54 0.83 -4.89
C GLN A 44 7.27 2.11 -4.48
N THR A 45 6.64 2.93 -3.66
CA THR A 45 7.29 4.13 -3.11
C THR A 45 8.47 3.75 -2.21
N PHE A 46 8.41 2.59 -1.57
CA PHE A 46 9.49 2.09 -0.73
C PHE A 46 10.72 1.67 -1.54
N VAL A 47 10.58 1.25 -2.79
CA VAL A 47 11.67 0.64 -3.55
C VAL A 47 12.93 1.52 -3.65
N PRO A 48 12.85 2.84 -3.96
CA PRO A 48 14.05 3.67 -3.97
C PRO A 48 14.76 3.73 -2.62
N TYR A 49 13.99 3.72 -1.53
CA TYR A 49 14.56 3.72 -0.19
C TYR A 49 15.27 2.41 0.10
N ARG A 50 14.67 1.30 -0.32
CA ARG A 50 15.28 -0.01 -0.15
C ARG A 50 16.65 -0.07 -0.82
N THR A 51 16.73 0.34 -2.08
CA THR A 51 17.98 0.34 -2.83
C THR A 51 19.03 1.23 -2.16
N ALA A 52 18.61 2.43 -1.75
CA ALA A 52 19.52 3.37 -1.11
C ALA A 52 20.03 2.84 0.23
N ILE A 53 19.15 2.19 1.02
CA ILE A 53 19.52 1.62 2.29
C ILE A 53 20.47 0.44 2.12
N GLU A 54 20.23 -0.41 1.13
CA GLU A 54 21.11 -1.52 0.85
C GLU A 54 22.52 -1.03 0.45
N LEU A 55 22.61 0.01 -0.35
CA LEU A 55 23.89 0.61 -0.71
C LEU A 55 24.55 1.27 0.49
N CYS A 56 23.78 1.98 1.31
CA CYS A 56 24.29 2.59 2.54
C CYS A 56 24.89 1.55 3.47
N ALA A 57 24.19 0.43 3.65
CA ALA A 57 24.64 -0.65 4.52
C ALA A 57 25.92 -1.28 3.99
N LEU A 58 26.04 -1.45 2.68
CA LEU A 58 27.25 -1.99 2.08
C LEU A 58 28.45 -1.05 2.27
N ASP A 59 28.21 0.26 2.09
CA ASP A 59 29.27 1.24 2.22
C ASP A 59 29.77 1.42 3.65
N HIS A 60 28.88 1.25 4.63
CA HIS A 60 29.17 1.53 6.04
C HIS A 60 29.30 0.31 6.89
N GLY A 61 29.14 -0.88 6.32
CA GLY A 61 29.25 -2.14 7.06
C GLY A 61 28.07 -2.41 8.00
N GLY A 62 26.93 -1.77 7.74
CA GLY A 62 25.74 -1.96 8.56
C GLY A 62 24.75 -0.85 8.33
N VAL A 63 23.62 -0.93 9.00
CA VAL A 63 22.51 0.00 8.79
C VAL A 63 22.56 1.22 9.74
N THR A 64 23.52 1.29 10.62
CA THR A 64 23.69 2.44 11.51
C THR A 64 23.97 3.69 10.69
N GLY A 65 23.20 4.74 10.92
CA GLY A 65 23.34 5.98 10.15
C GLY A 65 22.63 5.99 8.82
N CYS A 66 21.98 4.89 8.43
CA CYS A 66 21.20 4.85 7.20
C CYS A 66 19.81 5.45 7.45
N ASP A 67 19.78 6.76 7.56
CA ASP A 67 18.57 7.51 7.88
C ASP A 67 18.08 8.28 6.66
N GLY A 68 16.79 8.59 6.64
CA GLY A 68 16.21 9.36 5.56
C GLY A 68 16.87 10.73 5.44
N GLY A 69 17.21 11.11 4.22
CA GLY A 69 17.84 12.39 3.94
C GLY A 69 19.34 12.41 4.17
N SER A 70 19.97 11.29 4.50
CA SER A 70 21.42 11.22 4.71
C SER A 70 22.01 9.98 4.06
N ASN A 71 23.31 10.00 3.83
CA ASN A 71 24.08 8.88 3.27
C ASN A 71 23.48 8.33 1.97
N GLY A 72 22.98 9.22 1.12
CA GLY A 72 22.43 8.83 -0.17
C GLY A 72 20.99 8.36 -0.12
N ILE A 73 20.36 8.35 1.05
CA ILE A 73 18.98 7.94 1.20
C ILE A 73 18.08 9.16 0.98
N PRO A 74 17.04 9.05 0.13
CA PRO A 74 16.13 10.17 -0.09
C PRO A 74 15.43 10.60 1.20
N SER A 75 15.03 11.86 1.26
CA SER A 75 14.25 12.35 2.39
C SER A 75 12.88 11.70 2.40
N PRO A 76 12.30 11.47 3.59
CA PRO A 76 10.93 10.95 3.65
C PRO A 76 9.96 11.84 2.89
N THR A 77 9.00 11.22 2.26
CA THR A 77 8.01 11.92 1.44
C THR A 77 6.62 11.40 1.73
N THR A 78 5.63 12.20 1.37
CA THR A 78 4.24 11.78 1.44
C THR A 78 3.73 11.57 0.02
N THR A 79 2.76 10.66 -0.13
CA THR A 79 2.12 10.40 -1.40
C THR A 79 0.62 10.34 -1.19
N ARG A 80 -0.12 10.02 -2.25
CA ARG A 80 -1.56 9.90 -2.15
C ARG A 80 -1.98 8.92 -1.06
N TYR A 81 -1.25 7.82 -0.89
CA TYR A 81 -1.61 6.77 0.06
C TYR A 81 -0.69 6.72 1.28
N ILE A 82 0.27 7.61 1.37
CA ILE A 82 1.22 7.67 2.48
C ILE A 82 1.11 9.03 3.16
N SER A 83 0.61 9.05 4.39
CA SER A 83 0.51 10.29 5.16
C SER A 83 1.80 10.63 5.89
N GLY A 84 2.63 9.63 6.15
CA GLY A 84 3.90 9.84 6.83
C GLY A 84 4.86 8.70 6.56
N MET A 85 6.14 9.03 6.57
CA MET A 85 7.20 8.07 6.36
C MET A 85 8.36 8.43 7.27
N SER A 86 9.03 7.43 7.81
CA SER A 86 10.26 7.63 8.54
C SER A 86 11.27 6.58 8.13
N VAL A 87 12.54 6.99 8.09
CA VAL A 87 13.65 6.07 7.81
C VAL A 87 14.69 6.29 8.89
N THR A 88 14.89 5.30 9.74
CA THR A 88 15.82 5.38 10.85
C THR A 88 16.60 4.08 10.94
N GLN A 89 17.93 4.17 10.82
CA GLN A 89 18.82 3.02 10.83
C GLN A 89 18.36 1.91 9.90
N GLY A 90 17.92 2.31 8.71
CA GLY A 90 17.47 1.39 7.70
C GLY A 90 16.03 0.92 7.83
N VAL A 91 15.38 1.19 8.95
CA VAL A 91 13.99 0.79 9.17
C VAL A 91 13.08 1.84 8.55
N VAL A 92 12.24 1.43 7.60
CA VAL A 92 11.31 2.31 6.92
C VAL A 92 9.91 2.05 7.46
N SER A 93 9.28 3.11 7.99
CA SER A 93 7.91 3.05 8.48
C SER A 93 7.02 3.89 7.57
N LEU A 94 5.95 3.29 7.08
CA LEU A 94 5.01 3.93 6.16
C LEU A 94 3.63 3.94 6.82
N THR A 95 3.04 5.12 6.94
CA THR A 95 1.71 5.28 7.50
C THR A 95 0.73 5.55 6.36
N GLY A 96 -0.34 4.77 6.28
CA GLY A 96 -1.31 4.88 5.20
C GLY A 96 -2.33 5.99 5.38
N GLN A 97 -2.87 6.46 4.28
CA GLN A 97 -3.99 7.40 4.26
C GLN A 97 -4.89 7.05 3.09
N GLU A 98 -6.00 7.74 2.98
CA GLU A 98 -7.03 7.46 1.97
C GLU A 98 -7.56 6.04 2.14
N SER A 99 -7.49 5.20 1.12
CA SER A 99 -7.95 3.83 1.21
C SER A 99 -7.09 2.96 2.12
N LEU A 100 -5.93 3.44 2.55
CA LEU A 100 -5.02 2.73 3.46
C LEU A 100 -5.01 3.35 4.87
N THR A 101 -6.01 4.15 5.22
CA THR A 101 -6.12 4.74 6.55
C THR A 101 -6.09 3.65 7.63
N GLY A 102 -5.29 3.84 8.65
CA GLY A 102 -5.14 2.90 9.75
C GLY A 102 -4.09 1.82 9.52
N LEU A 103 -3.49 1.78 8.33
CA LEU A 103 -2.46 0.80 8.02
C LEU A 103 -1.09 1.41 8.27
N GLU A 104 -0.23 0.65 8.94
CA GLU A 104 1.18 1.00 9.10
C GLU A 104 2.01 -0.17 8.63
N VAL A 105 2.96 0.09 7.73
CA VAL A 105 3.86 -0.93 7.20
C VAL A 105 5.27 -0.57 7.64
N VAL A 106 5.94 -1.51 8.28
CA VAL A 106 7.32 -1.33 8.74
C VAL A 106 8.19 -2.35 8.01
N MET A 107 9.21 -1.85 7.32
CA MET A 107 10.17 -2.68 6.60
C MET A 107 11.49 -2.62 7.34
N THR A 108 11.92 -3.76 7.85
CA THR A 108 13.15 -3.86 8.64
C THR A 108 14.21 -4.63 7.87
N PRO A 109 15.39 -4.02 7.62
CA PRO A 109 16.45 -4.73 6.91
C PRO A 109 17.06 -5.81 7.79
N GLN A 110 17.39 -6.93 7.18
CA GLN A 110 18.07 -8.03 7.85
C GLN A 110 19.53 -7.96 7.45
N TRP A 111 20.36 -7.47 8.36
CA TRP A 111 21.79 -7.31 8.11
C TRP A 111 22.58 -8.26 8.98
N SER A 112 23.55 -8.93 8.39
CA SER A 112 24.48 -9.80 9.08
C SER A 112 25.89 -9.35 8.78
N SER A 113 26.72 -9.19 9.81
CA SER A 113 28.08 -8.69 9.64
C SER A 113 28.94 -9.64 8.78
N GLY A 114 28.57 -10.90 8.70
CA GLY A 114 29.31 -11.85 7.86
C GLY A 114 28.74 -12.02 6.46
N ASN A 115 27.44 -11.85 6.30
CA ASN A 115 26.74 -12.16 5.05
C ASN A 115 26.17 -10.93 4.34
N GLY A 116 26.20 -9.77 4.98
CA GLY A 116 25.63 -8.56 4.41
C GLY A 116 24.11 -8.55 4.53
N MET A 117 23.46 -7.94 3.54
CA MET A 117 22.00 -7.85 3.56
C MET A 117 21.39 -9.17 3.13
N THR A 118 20.66 -9.80 4.04
CA THR A 118 20.06 -11.11 3.78
C THR A 118 18.60 -11.02 3.39
N GLY A 119 17.95 -9.88 3.60
CA GLY A 119 16.56 -9.71 3.21
C GLY A 119 15.89 -8.59 3.99
N TRP A 120 14.59 -8.52 3.85
CA TRP A 120 13.76 -7.52 4.52
C TRP A 120 12.61 -8.20 5.21
N LYS A 121 12.36 -7.78 6.44
CA LYS A 121 11.20 -8.25 7.20
C LYS A 121 10.10 -7.18 7.12
N ARG A 122 8.92 -7.59 6.71
CA ARG A 122 7.76 -6.69 6.62
C ARG A 122 6.82 -6.97 7.77
N SER A 123 6.39 -5.90 8.42
CA SER A 123 5.38 -5.96 9.47
C SER A 123 4.25 -5.01 9.10
N CYS A 124 3.02 -5.49 9.12
CA CYS A 124 1.85 -4.68 8.81
C CYS A 124 0.94 -4.65 10.02
N ASN A 125 0.63 -3.44 10.49
CA ASN A 125 -0.30 -3.22 11.58
C ASN A 125 -1.51 -2.47 11.06
N ILE A 126 -2.69 -2.89 11.48
CA ILE A 126 -3.93 -2.22 11.09
C ILE A 126 -4.57 -1.69 12.36
N SER A 127 -4.79 -0.37 12.38
CA SER A 127 -5.44 0.32 13.47
C SER A 127 -6.84 0.71 13.03
N ASN A 128 -7.86 0.32 13.80
CA ASN A 128 -9.25 0.66 13.51
C ASN A 128 -9.70 1.89 14.28
#